data_3627cb0bdbbdae755b1cb340316effe2
#
_entry.id   3627cb0bdbbdae755b1cb340316effe2
#
_cell.length_a   1.000
_cell.length_b   1.000
_cell.length_c   1.000
_cell.angle_alpha   90.00
_cell.angle_beta   90.00
_cell.angle_gamma   90.00
#
_symmetry.space_group_name_H-M   'P 1'
#
loop_
_entity.id
_entity.type
_entity.pdbx_description
1 polymer ?
#
loop_
_entity_poly.entity_id
_entity_poly.type
_entity_poly.pdbx_seq_one_letter_code
_entity_poly.pdbx_strand_id
1 'polypeptide(L)'
;MGFQADPINMFRGLPYLPRDHKALQSPPLYEVLALGPRPGSGGGYHRPMFSYRHAFHAGNHADVLKHLVLIATLRHLTQKPTPLMAVDTHAGAGVYRLDGDQAETSGEAQDGIVKLTAAGLADPAPALADYLEVVASFNRAGRPRLYPGSPFVIQKLLRAEARDKLKLFEMHPTDIKALVGHMAQLEAGRQVSVARQDGFESLKALLPPPQRRALVLIDPSYEIKSDYTKVSACIQDSLKRFATGTYLVWYPLIPRPEAHDLPRRLKTLANQAGKPWLHATLSVGQREEAPQAQMPGDAPHRPGLTASGMFVINPPHTLKPVLAAALPQLLQVLGRGRGKGQTLESGG
;
A
#
# COMPACT_ATOMS: atom_id res chain seq x y z
N MET A 1 25.36 32.02 34.94
CA MET A 1 25.01 32.16 33.53
C MET A 1 24.79 30.77 32.98
N GLY A 2 23.51 30.33 32.92
CA GLY A 2 23.12 28.99 32.50
C GLY A 2 22.79 29.00 31.01
N PHE A 3 23.43 28.12 30.25
CA PHE A 3 23.03 27.82 28.88
C PHE A 3 21.95 26.77 28.92
N GLN A 4 20.73 27.18 28.59
CA GLN A 4 19.63 26.26 28.25
C GLN A 4 19.85 25.81 26.82
N ALA A 5 20.05 24.49 26.62
CA ALA A 5 20.13 23.86 25.31
C ALA A 5 18.73 23.69 24.76
N ASP A 6 18.50 24.22 23.57
CA ASP A 6 17.28 24.16 22.81
C ASP A 6 17.12 22.74 22.14
N PRO A 7 16.05 21.96 22.39
CA PRO A 7 15.94 20.58 21.90
C PRO A 7 15.63 20.44 20.41
N ILE A 8 15.48 21.52 19.66
CA ILE A 8 15.11 21.50 18.24
C ILE A 8 16.28 21.26 17.27
N ASN A 9 17.51 21.30 17.75
CA ASN A 9 18.71 21.28 16.88
C ASN A 9 19.42 19.91 16.75
N MET A 10 18.82 18.81 17.22
CA MET A 10 19.47 17.49 17.24
C MET A 10 19.34 16.67 15.94
N PHE A 11 18.61 17.16 14.93
CA PHE A 11 18.39 16.46 13.67
C PHE A 11 19.05 17.08 12.43
N ARG A 12 19.95 18.06 12.60
CA ARG A 12 20.69 18.74 11.52
C ARG A 12 22.01 18.07 11.14
N GLY A 13 22.15 16.77 11.22
CA GLY A 13 23.43 16.09 11.00
C GLY A 13 23.43 14.81 10.19
N LEU A 14 22.32 14.38 9.59
CA LEU A 14 22.34 13.27 8.64
C LEU A 14 22.55 13.81 7.23
N PRO A 15 23.56 13.34 6.46
CA PRO A 15 23.76 13.79 5.10
C PRO A 15 22.59 13.35 4.23
N TYR A 16 21.73 14.28 3.89
CA TYR A 16 20.79 14.17 2.79
C TYR A 16 21.65 14.12 1.51
N LEU A 17 21.80 12.94 0.92
CA LEU A 17 22.52 12.80 -0.35
C LEU A 17 21.83 13.68 -1.40
N PRO A 18 22.59 14.47 -2.20
CA PRO A 18 22.01 15.35 -3.20
C PRO A 18 21.20 14.54 -4.21
N ARG A 19 20.04 15.06 -4.56
CA ARG A 19 19.16 14.57 -5.63
C ARG A 19 19.85 14.82 -6.98
N ASP A 20 20.64 13.85 -7.47
CA ASP A 20 21.12 13.91 -8.85
C ASP A 20 19.97 13.62 -9.82
N HIS A 21 19.39 14.70 -10.35
CA HIS A 21 18.35 14.69 -11.40
C HIS A 21 18.90 14.39 -12.81
N LYS A 22 19.88 13.51 -12.94
CA LYS A 22 20.32 12.99 -14.26
C LYS A 22 20.00 11.51 -14.40
N ALA A 23 18.70 11.18 -14.36
CA ALA A 23 18.23 9.88 -14.82
C ALA A 23 17.37 10.10 -16.07
N LEU A 24 17.92 9.68 -17.22
CA LEU A 24 17.28 9.24 -18.45
C LEU A 24 15.86 9.80 -18.70
N GLN A 25 15.74 10.63 -19.72
CA GLN A 25 14.49 11.10 -20.32
C GLN A 25 13.73 9.92 -20.96
N SER A 26 13.15 9.07 -20.13
CA SER A 26 12.05 8.21 -20.56
C SER A 26 10.79 9.07 -20.62
N PRO A 27 9.90 8.90 -21.60
CA PRO A 27 8.66 9.66 -21.66
C PRO A 27 7.90 9.49 -20.33
N PRO A 28 7.24 10.54 -19.83
CA PRO A 28 6.56 10.47 -18.55
C PRO A 28 5.51 9.36 -18.59
N LEU A 29 5.51 8.50 -17.58
CA LEU A 29 4.66 7.29 -17.46
C LEU A 29 3.17 7.52 -17.75
N TYR A 30 2.66 8.73 -17.55
CA TYR A 30 1.27 9.06 -17.86
C TYR A 30 0.93 9.05 -19.37
N GLU A 31 1.89 9.32 -20.28
CA GLU A 31 1.66 9.26 -21.73
C GLU A 31 1.53 7.82 -22.20
N VAL A 32 2.28 6.93 -21.61
CA VAL A 32 2.29 5.50 -21.91
C VAL A 32 1.07 4.79 -21.34
N LEU A 33 0.65 5.14 -20.14
CA LEU A 33 -0.47 4.50 -19.43
C LEU A 33 -1.87 5.00 -19.85
N ALA A 34 -1.97 6.16 -20.49
CA ALA A 34 -3.23 6.75 -20.95
C ALA A 34 -3.87 6.01 -22.15
N LEU A 35 -3.15 5.13 -22.82
CA LEU A 35 -3.55 4.45 -24.07
C LEU A 35 -4.05 3.00 -23.85
N GLY A 36 -4.31 2.57 -22.62
CA GLY A 36 -4.80 1.22 -22.33
C GLY A 36 -6.19 0.92 -22.93
N PRO A 37 -6.49 -0.35 -23.29
CA PRO A 37 -7.74 -0.74 -23.93
C PRO A 37 -8.94 -0.46 -23.02
N ARG A 38 -10.02 0.11 -23.59
CA ARG A 38 -11.31 0.29 -22.91
C ARG A 38 -11.95 -1.07 -22.62
N PRO A 39 -12.52 -1.32 -21.44
CA PRO A 39 -13.23 -2.56 -21.15
C PRO A 39 -14.49 -2.64 -21.99
N GLY A 40 -14.64 -3.75 -22.74
CA GLY A 40 -15.85 -4.06 -23.49
C GLY A 40 -17.01 -4.46 -22.57
N SER A 41 -18.20 -3.93 -22.85
CA SER A 41 -19.46 -4.29 -22.22
C SER A 41 -19.94 -5.67 -22.68
N GLY A 42 -19.94 -6.67 -21.80
CA GLY A 42 -20.48 -7.99 -22.05
C GLY A 42 -21.19 -8.52 -20.82
N GLY A 43 -22.53 -8.65 -20.90
CA GLY A 43 -23.39 -9.12 -19.83
C GLY A 43 -23.39 -10.63 -19.64
N GLY A 44 -23.67 -11.07 -18.41
CA GLY A 44 -23.91 -12.46 -18.02
C GLY A 44 -23.83 -12.62 -16.52
N TYR A 45 -24.99 -12.74 -15.84
CA TYR A 45 -25.06 -12.92 -14.38
C TYR A 45 -24.71 -14.36 -14.00
N HIS A 46 -23.43 -14.61 -13.68
CA HIS A 46 -22.99 -15.62 -12.73
C HIS A 46 -22.21 -14.88 -11.64
N ARG A 47 -22.59 -15.03 -10.35
CA ARG A 47 -21.77 -14.53 -9.24
C ARG A 47 -20.41 -15.23 -9.33
N PRO A 48 -19.36 -14.57 -9.81
CA PRO A 48 -18.07 -15.20 -9.93
C PRO A 48 -17.40 -15.23 -8.55
N MET A 49 -16.57 -16.23 -8.33
CA MET A 49 -15.73 -16.43 -7.13
C MET A 49 -14.75 -15.27 -6.89
N PHE A 50 -14.72 -14.27 -7.79
CA PHE A 50 -13.91 -13.03 -7.72
C PHE A 50 -14.85 -11.85 -7.99
N SER A 51 -15.54 -11.36 -6.95
CA SER A 51 -16.41 -10.18 -7.05
C SER A 51 -15.69 -8.88 -6.73
N TYR A 52 -14.59 -8.93 -5.97
CA TYR A 52 -13.79 -7.77 -5.60
C TYR A 52 -13.04 -7.19 -6.79
N ARG A 53 -13.19 -5.90 -7.00
CA ARG A 53 -12.40 -5.12 -7.96
C ARG A 53 -11.80 -3.93 -7.24
N HIS A 54 -10.49 -3.93 -7.09
CA HIS A 54 -9.77 -2.85 -6.41
C HIS A 54 -9.97 -1.48 -7.07
N ALA A 55 -10.30 -1.44 -8.36
CA ALA A 55 -10.56 -0.20 -9.09
C ALA A 55 -11.66 0.69 -8.48
N PHE A 56 -12.61 0.12 -7.71
CA PHE A 56 -13.59 0.89 -6.96
C PHE A 56 -13.03 1.57 -5.72
N HIS A 57 -11.95 1.04 -5.17
CA HIS A 57 -11.36 1.44 -3.88
C HIS A 57 -10.01 2.15 -4.03
N ALA A 58 -9.45 2.16 -5.24
CA ALA A 58 -8.12 2.69 -5.52
C ALA A 58 -7.98 4.15 -5.07
N GLY A 59 -6.94 4.43 -4.29
CA GLY A 59 -6.66 5.76 -3.77
C GLY A 59 -7.50 6.19 -2.58
N ASN A 60 -8.29 5.29 -1.97
CA ASN A 60 -8.98 5.58 -0.71
C ASN A 60 -7.99 5.72 0.46
N HIS A 61 -8.50 6.06 1.65
CA HIS A 61 -7.67 6.22 2.86
C HIS A 61 -6.87 4.96 3.23
N ALA A 62 -7.38 3.77 2.89
CA ALA A 62 -6.72 2.51 3.21
C ALA A 62 -5.51 2.27 2.30
N ASP A 63 -5.64 2.58 1.01
CA ASP A 63 -4.51 2.62 0.07
C ASP A 63 -3.47 3.67 0.46
N VAL A 64 -3.92 4.85 0.92
CA VAL A 64 -3.01 5.90 1.42
C VAL A 64 -2.15 5.37 2.56
N LEU A 65 -2.75 4.73 3.58
CA LEU A 65 -2.01 4.13 4.69
C LEU A 65 -1.05 3.03 4.20
N LYS A 66 -1.55 2.11 3.37
CA LYS A 66 -0.77 0.99 2.84
C LYS A 66 0.47 1.46 2.08
N HIS A 67 0.28 2.37 1.14
CA HIS A 67 1.37 2.84 0.30
C HIS A 67 2.32 3.79 1.05
N LEU A 68 1.85 4.58 2.01
CA LEU A 68 2.72 5.35 2.90
C LEU A 68 3.71 4.43 3.64
N VAL A 69 3.21 3.36 4.28
CA VAL A 69 4.05 2.40 5.01
C VAL A 69 4.99 1.66 4.07
N LEU A 70 4.50 1.23 2.90
CA LEU A 70 5.28 0.55 1.87
C LEU A 70 6.43 1.42 1.37
N ILE A 71 6.17 2.68 1.00
CA ILE A 71 7.17 3.63 0.51
C ILE A 71 8.22 3.92 1.58
N ALA A 72 7.79 4.24 2.80
CA ALA A 72 8.72 4.51 3.90
C ALA A 72 9.64 3.30 4.19
N THR A 73 9.10 2.08 4.11
CA THR A 73 9.88 0.85 4.27
C THR A 73 10.87 0.65 3.11
N LEU A 74 10.43 0.83 1.87
CA LEU A 74 11.29 0.69 0.69
C LEU A 74 12.39 1.75 0.66
N ARG A 75 12.09 3.01 0.96
CA ARG A 75 13.08 4.09 1.04
C ARG A 75 14.24 3.75 1.99
N HIS A 76 13.94 3.07 3.11
CA HIS A 76 14.99 2.58 4.01
C HIS A 76 15.74 1.37 3.42
N LEU A 77 15.02 0.36 2.96
CA LEU A 77 15.64 -0.88 2.50
C LEU A 77 16.53 -0.68 1.26
N THR A 78 16.19 0.29 0.40
CA THR A 78 16.96 0.62 -0.81
C THR A 78 18.20 1.48 -0.54
N GLN A 79 18.44 1.95 0.68
CA GLN A 79 19.69 2.65 1.03
C GLN A 79 20.92 1.73 0.98
N LYS A 80 20.75 0.44 1.30
CA LYS A 80 21.85 -0.52 1.22
C LYS A 80 22.11 -0.91 -0.23
N PRO A 81 23.38 -0.97 -0.70
CA PRO A 81 23.71 -1.29 -2.09
C PRO A 81 23.39 -2.75 -2.48
N THR A 82 23.22 -3.64 -1.50
CA THR A 82 22.91 -5.06 -1.74
C THR A 82 21.53 -5.24 -2.36
N PRO A 83 21.36 -6.19 -3.30
CA PRO A 83 20.08 -6.44 -3.95
C PRO A 83 18.93 -6.71 -2.97
N LEU A 84 17.72 -6.29 -3.34
CA LEU A 84 16.47 -6.55 -2.64
C LEU A 84 15.51 -7.32 -3.52
N MET A 85 14.83 -8.32 -2.99
CA MET A 85 13.65 -8.91 -3.62
C MET A 85 12.40 -8.33 -2.99
N ALA A 86 11.58 -7.67 -3.77
CA ALA A 86 10.22 -7.29 -3.39
C ALA A 86 9.22 -8.29 -3.96
N VAL A 87 8.25 -8.69 -3.15
CA VAL A 87 7.17 -9.59 -3.52
C VAL A 87 5.86 -8.93 -3.19
N ASP A 88 4.95 -8.88 -4.16
CA ASP A 88 3.56 -8.47 -3.96
C ASP A 88 2.66 -9.68 -4.25
N THR A 89 2.01 -10.18 -3.20
CA THR A 89 1.24 -11.43 -3.26
C THR A 89 -0.15 -11.26 -3.88
N HIS A 90 -0.66 -10.01 -3.97
CA HIS A 90 -1.97 -9.65 -4.49
C HIS A 90 -1.87 -8.33 -5.25
N ALA A 91 -1.25 -8.39 -6.42
CA ALA A 91 -0.76 -7.22 -7.14
C ALA A 91 -1.85 -6.35 -7.81
N GLY A 92 -3.07 -6.88 -7.96
CA GLY A 92 -4.17 -6.18 -8.64
C GLY A 92 -3.86 -5.85 -10.10
N ALA A 93 -4.50 -4.82 -10.63
CA ALA A 93 -4.31 -4.36 -12.01
C ALA A 93 -3.07 -3.45 -12.21
N GLY A 94 -2.42 -3.04 -11.14
CA GLY A 94 -1.18 -2.25 -11.17
C GLY A 94 -1.40 -0.74 -11.19
N VAL A 95 -2.20 -0.19 -12.11
CA VAL A 95 -2.55 1.24 -12.19
C VAL A 95 -4.06 1.41 -12.34
N TYR A 96 -4.59 2.44 -11.72
CA TYR A 96 -6.03 2.71 -11.66
C TYR A 96 -6.34 4.12 -12.13
N ARG A 97 -7.37 4.28 -12.95
CA ARG A 97 -7.87 5.59 -13.38
C ARG A 97 -8.84 6.12 -12.31
N LEU A 98 -8.59 7.32 -11.80
CA LEU A 98 -9.46 8.00 -10.83
C LEU A 98 -10.58 8.82 -11.48
N ASP A 99 -10.51 9.00 -12.80
CA ASP A 99 -11.53 9.63 -13.66
C ASP A 99 -12.30 8.60 -14.51
N GLY A 100 -12.30 7.33 -14.10
CA GLY A 100 -13.05 6.27 -14.76
C GLY A 100 -14.35 5.94 -14.03
N ASP A 101 -15.31 5.33 -14.75
CA ASP A 101 -16.66 5.03 -14.27
C ASP A 101 -16.71 4.32 -12.91
N GLN A 102 -15.76 3.41 -12.66
CA GLN A 102 -15.69 2.64 -11.40
C GLN A 102 -15.25 3.52 -10.21
N ALA A 103 -14.27 4.37 -10.40
CA ALA A 103 -13.79 5.29 -9.37
C ALA A 103 -14.80 6.42 -9.11
N GLU A 104 -15.46 6.90 -10.16
CA GLU A 104 -16.53 7.91 -10.03
C GLU A 104 -17.75 7.34 -9.31
N THR A 105 -18.11 6.08 -9.56
CA THR A 105 -19.24 5.41 -8.90
C THR A 105 -19.02 5.25 -7.40
N SER A 106 -17.80 4.91 -6.95
CA SER A 106 -17.51 4.72 -5.53
C SER A 106 -17.26 6.04 -4.78
N GLY A 107 -16.64 7.01 -5.46
CA GLY A 107 -16.22 8.28 -4.86
C GLY A 107 -15.13 8.15 -3.79
N GLU A 108 -14.61 6.96 -3.51
CA GLU A 108 -13.67 6.73 -2.40
C GLU A 108 -12.32 7.44 -2.58
N ALA A 109 -11.83 7.56 -3.81
CA ALA A 109 -10.62 8.32 -4.12
C ALA A 109 -10.75 9.81 -3.76
N GLN A 110 -11.96 10.38 -3.83
CA GLN A 110 -12.23 11.78 -3.47
C GLN A 110 -11.95 12.03 -2.00
N ASP A 111 -12.33 11.09 -1.14
CA ASP A 111 -12.12 11.13 0.31
C ASP A 111 -10.70 10.69 0.72
N GLY A 112 -9.93 10.15 -0.21
CA GLY A 112 -8.56 9.67 -0.04
C GLY A 112 -7.52 10.59 -0.68
N ILE A 113 -6.85 10.08 -1.71
CA ILE A 113 -5.71 10.74 -2.36
C ILE A 113 -6.06 12.10 -2.96
N VAL A 114 -7.26 12.27 -3.52
CA VAL A 114 -7.67 13.55 -4.12
C VAL A 114 -7.76 14.63 -3.04
N LYS A 115 -8.43 14.33 -1.92
CA LYS A 115 -8.52 15.23 -0.77
C LYS A 115 -7.14 15.54 -0.19
N LEU A 116 -6.28 14.53 -0.06
CA LEU A 116 -4.94 14.68 0.49
C LEU A 116 -4.06 15.58 -0.40
N THR A 117 -4.13 15.39 -1.71
CA THR A 117 -3.40 16.24 -2.66
C THR A 117 -3.92 17.67 -2.67
N ALA A 118 -5.26 17.84 -2.62
CA ALA A 118 -5.89 19.15 -2.60
C ALA A 118 -5.64 19.95 -1.32
N ALA A 119 -5.30 19.27 -0.22
CA ALA A 119 -5.00 19.94 1.06
C ALA A 119 -3.75 20.81 1.02
N GLY A 120 -2.84 20.60 0.06
CA GLY A 120 -1.68 21.46 -0.18
C GLY A 120 -0.82 21.67 1.07
N LEU A 121 -0.47 20.59 1.80
CA LEU A 121 0.27 20.68 3.04
C LEU A 121 1.58 21.47 2.83
N ALA A 122 1.75 22.55 3.57
CA ALA A 122 2.93 23.43 3.46
C ALA A 122 4.20 22.73 3.95
N ASP A 123 4.10 21.89 4.99
CA ASP A 123 5.21 21.15 5.59
C ASP A 123 4.78 19.69 5.84
N PRO A 124 4.70 18.85 4.78
CA PRO A 124 4.35 17.46 4.95
C PRO A 124 5.49 16.70 5.64
N ALA A 125 5.16 15.83 6.59
CA ALA A 125 6.11 14.92 7.21
C ALA A 125 6.87 14.13 6.13
N PRO A 126 8.16 13.79 6.33
CA PRO A 126 9.01 13.21 5.27
C PRO A 126 8.40 12.01 4.55
N ALA A 127 7.81 11.06 5.30
CA ALA A 127 7.17 9.89 4.68
C ALA A 127 5.94 10.27 3.86
N LEU A 128 5.19 11.30 4.28
CA LEU A 128 4.03 11.81 3.56
C LEU A 128 4.45 12.56 2.28
N ALA A 129 5.53 13.33 2.37
CA ALA A 129 6.13 14.00 1.21
C ALA A 129 6.59 12.98 0.15
N ASP A 130 7.30 11.93 0.58
CA ASP A 130 7.72 10.83 -0.30
C ASP A 130 6.53 10.13 -0.97
N TYR A 131 5.46 9.87 -0.22
CA TYR A 131 4.24 9.28 -0.76
C TYR A 131 3.59 10.18 -1.82
N LEU A 132 3.43 11.48 -1.52
CA LEU A 132 2.84 12.45 -2.45
C LEU A 132 3.72 12.61 -3.71
N GLU A 133 5.05 12.63 -3.56
CA GLU A 133 6.00 12.67 -4.69
C GLU A 133 5.83 11.45 -5.60
N VAL A 134 5.74 10.24 -5.02
CA VAL A 134 5.52 9.03 -5.81
C VAL A 134 4.21 9.10 -6.57
N VAL A 135 3.10 9.45 -5.94
CA VAL A 135 1.80 9.58 -6.64
C VAL A 135 1.84 10.67 -7.71
N ALA A 136 2.43 11.82 -7.42
CA ALA A 136 2.58 12.91 -8.37
C ALA A 136 3.39 12.52 -9.61
N SER A 137 4.39 11.63 -9.46
CA SER A 137 5.21 11.16 -10.59
C SER A 137 4.44 10.38 -11.66
N PHE A 138 3.22 9.93 -11.37
CA PHE A 138 2.32 9.26 -12.31
C PHE A 138 1.28 10.22 -12.91
N ASN A 139 1.31 11.50 -12.54
CA ASN A 139 0.30 12.47 -12.93
C ASN A 139 0.95 13.74 -13.49
N ARG A 140 0.23 14.43 -14.40
CA ARG A 140 0.55 15.82 -14.75
C ARG A 140 0.15 16.72 -13.56
N ALA A 141 0.67 17.95 -13.56
CA ALA A 141 0.28 18.94 -12.57
C ALA A 141 -1.26 19.06 -12.44
N GLY A 142 -1.75 19.20 -11.22
CA GLY A 142 -3.16 19.32 -10.90
C GLY A 142 -3.72 18.10 -10.16
N ARG A 143 -5.04 17.88 -10.31
CA ARG A 143 -5.74 16.77 -9.66
C ARG A 143 -5.22 15.41 -10.17
N PRO A 144 -4.92 14.44 -9.29
CA PRO A 144 -4.47 13.13 -9.73
C PRO A 144 -5.58 12.40 -10.52
N ARG A 145 -5.21 11.89 -11.69
CA ARG A 145 -6.08 11.11 -12.60
C ARG A 145 -5.71 9.63 -12.63
N LEU A 146 -4.46 9.32 -12.30
CA LEU A 146 -3.94 7.96 -12.18
C LEU A 146 -3.51 7.70 -10.74
N TYR A 147 -3.81 6.52 -10.25
CA TYR A 147 -3.32 6.07 -8.96
C TYR A 147 -2.43 4.83 -9.14
N PRO A 148 -1.16 4.90 -8.72
CA PRO A 148 -0.28 3.74 -8.77
C PRO A 148 -0.69 2.74 -7.69
N GLY A 149 -0.97 1.52 -8.08
CA GLY A 149 -1.05 0.39 -7.15
C GLY A 149 0.33 0.01 -6.62
N SER A 150 0.35 -0.88 -5.64
CA SER A 150 1.59 -1.38 -5.02
C SER A 150 2.65 -1.85 -6.03
N PRO A 151 2.33 -2.54 -7.16
CA PRO A 151 3.33 -2.94 -8.14
C PRO A 151 4.14 -1.77 -8.71
N PHE A 152 3.45 -0.67 -9.03
CA PHE A 152 4.08 0.52 -9.61
C PHE A 152 4.82 1.35 -8.55
N VAL A 153 4.28 1.44 -7.33
CA VAL A 153 4.97 2.02 -6.18
C VAL A 153 6.29 1.30 -5.91
N ILE A 154 6.25 -0.03 -5.87
CA ILE A 154 7.45 -0.85 -5.62
C ILE A 154 8.45 -0.67 -6.77
N GLN A 155 8.02 -0.84 -8.02
CA GLN A 155 8.88 -0.74 -9.19
C GLN A 155 9.59 0.63 -9.27
N LYS A 156 8.88 1.71 -8.97
CA LYS A 156 9.42 3.08 -8.96
C LYS A 156 10.58 3.27 -7.97
N LEU A 157 10.58 2.51 -6.88
CA LEU A 157 11.57 2.63 -5.81
C LEU A 157 12.68 1.58 -5.87
N LEU A 158 12.52 0.55 -6.71
CA LEU A 158 13.57 -0.45 -6.93
C LEU A 158 14.66 0.06 -7.87
N ARG A 159 15.87 -0.46 -7.68
CA ARG A 159 17.09 -0.04 -8.38
C ARG A 159 17.54 -1.10 -9.37
N ALA A 160 17.62 -0.72 -10.64
CA ALA A 160 18.11 -1.63 -11.68
C ALA A 160 19.61 -1.94 -11.50
N GLU A 161 20.40 -0.93 -11.16
CA GLU A 161 21.85 -1.02 -10.93
C GLU A 161 22.20 -1.91 -9.72
N ALA A 162 21.36 -1.94 -8.69
CA ALA A 162 21.50 -2.84 -7.53
C ALA A 162 20.99 -4.25 -7.83
N ARG A 163 20.42 -4.50 -9.02
CA ARG A 163 19.80 -5.78 -9.42
C ARG A 163 18.63 -6.19 -8.53
N ASP A 164 17.89 -5.21 -8.01
CA ASP A 164 16.65 -5.46 -7.27
C ASP A 164 15.66 -6.23 -8.15
N LYS A 165 14.81 -7.06 -7.52
CA LYS A 165 13.82 -7.88 -8.22
C LYS A 165 12.43 -7.63 -7.67
N LEU A 166 11.43 -7.64 -8.56
CA LEU A 166 10.01 -7.56 -8.23
C LEU A 166 9.29 -8.81 -8.72
N LYS A 167 8.59 -9.47 -7.81
CA LYS A 167 7.74 -10.63 -8.06
C LYS A 167 6.29 -10.25 -7.78
N LEU A 168 5.45 -10.32 -8.80
CA LEU A 168 4.05 -9.94 -8.76
C LEU A 168 3.16 -11.15 -8.99
N PHE A 169 2.19 -11.34 -8.10
CA PHE A 169 1.21 -12.43 -8.18
C PHE A 169 -0.20 -11.86 -8.19
N GLU A 170 -1.02 -12.33 -9.11
CA GLU A 170 -2.42 -11.94 -9.23
C GLU A 170 -3.24 -13.11 -9.80
N MET A 171 -4.33 -13.46 -9.12
CA MET A 171 -5.20 -14.56 -9.53
C MET A 171 -6.40 -14.12 -10.36
N HIS A 172 -6.86 -12.87 -10.18
CA HIS A 172 -8.03 -12.37 -10.86
C HIS A 172 -7.80 -12.28 -12.37
N PRO A 173 -8.63 -12.93 -13.20
CA PRO A 173 -8.35 -13.11 -14.64
C PRO A 173 -8.32 -11.80 -15.44
N THR A 174 -9.03 -10.78 -15.00
CA THR A 174 -9.04 -9.46 -15.66
C THR A 174 -7.84 -8.63 -15.18
N ASP A 175 -7.57 -8.62 -13.87
CA ASP A 175 -6.54 -7.77 -13.30
C ASP A 175 -5.14 -8.23 -13.68
N ILE A 176 -4.90 -9.56 -13.75
CA ILE A 176 -3.62 -10.08 -14.26
C ILE A 176 -3.34 -9.65 -15.70
N LYS A 177 -4.36 -9.61 -16.57
CA LYS A 177 -4.17 -9.15 -17.96
C LYS A 177 -3.80 -7.68 -18.03
N ALA A 178 -4.49 -6.85 -17.22
CA ALA A 178 -4.18 -5.43 -17.10
C ALA A 178 -2.76 -5.22 -16.54
N LEU A 179 -2.41 -5.93 -15.47
CA LEU A 179 -1.10 -5.86 -14.82
C LEU A 179 0.03 -6.21 -15.80
N VAL A 180 -0.10 -7.31 -16.55
CA VAL A 180 0.89 -7.71 -17.56
C VAL A 180 1.05 -6.62 -18.62
N GLY A 181 -0.06 -6.08 -19.14
CA GLY A 181 -0.03 -4.98 -20.12
C GLY A 181 0.63 -3.72 -19.58
N HIS A 182 0.29 -3.30 -18.36
CA HIS A 182 0.89 -2.13 -17.72
C HIS A 182 2.38 -2.32 -17.43
N MET A 183 2.79 -3.49 -16.90
CA MET A 183 4.20 -3.77 -16.58
C MET A 183 5.07 -3.91 -17.83
N ALA A 184 4.51 -4.42 -18.95
CA ALA A 184 5.24 -4.50 -20.23
C ALA A 184 5.67 -3.12 -20.75
N GLN A 185 4.88 -2.08 -20.47
CA GLN A 185 5.18 -0.70 -20.89
C GLN A 185 6.38 -0.09 -20.16
N LEU A 186 6.79 -0.65 -19.02
CA LEU A 186 7.93 -0.14 -18.24
C LEU A 186 9.28 -0.61 -18.78
N GLU A 187 9.30 -1.55 -19.73
CA GLU A 187 10.51 -2.15 -20.29
C GLU A 187 11.52 -2.60 -19.22
N ALA A 188 11.02 -2.96 -18.02
CA ALA A 188 11.84 -3.30 -16.86
C ALA A 188 12.61 -4.64 -16.99
N GLY A 189 12.45 -5.34 -18.11
CA GLY A 189 13.19 -6.55 -18.48
C GLY A 189 13.12 -7.63 -17.40
N ARG A 190 14.30 -8.12 -16.97
CA ARG A 190 14.39 -9.20 -15.95
C ARG A 190 14.22 -8.70 -14.52
N GLN A 191 13.99 -7.42 -14.30
CA GLN A 191 13.77 -6.86 -12.96
C GLN A 191 12.39 -7.27 -12.41
N VAL A 192 11.37 -7.25 -13.27
CA VAL A 192 9.98 -7.54 -12.91
C VAL A 192 9.55 -8.89 -13.49
N SER A 193 8.84 -9.68 -12.69
CA SER A 193 8.13 -10.87 -13.16
C SER A 193 6.71 -10.86 -12.65
N VAL A 194 5.76 -11.18 -13.53
CA VAL A 194 4.33 -11.26 -13.25
C VAL A 194 3.87 -12.68 -13.47
N ALA A 195 3.13 -13.27 -12.53
CA ALA A 195 2.62 -14.62 -12.64
C ALA A 195 1.16 -14.70 -12.18
N ARG A 196 0.34 -15.46 -12.92
CA ARG A 196 -1.01 -15.82 -12.50
C ARG A 196 -0.95 -17.03 -11.58
N GLN A 197 -0.61 -16.80 -10.31
CA GLN A 197 -0.44 -17.83 -9.30
C GLN A 197 -0.95 -17.34 -7.95
N ASP A 198 -1.26 -18.26 -7.05
CA ASP A 198 -1.55 -17.92 -5.65
C ASP A 198 -0.28 -17.36 -5.00
N GLY A 199 -0.35 -16.09 -4.55
CA GLY A 199 0.79 -15.42 -3.95
C GLY A 199 1.22 -16.01 -2.61
N PHE A 200 0.29 -16.56 -1.82
CA PHE A 200 0.63 -17.26 -0.57
C PHE A 200 1.46 -18.51 -0.83
N GLU A 201 1.05 -19.33 -1.80
CA GLU A 201 1.77 -20.55 -2.17
C GLU A 201 3.12 -20.24 -2.82
N SER A 202 3.17 -19.19 -3.65
CA SER A 202 4.38 -18.77 -4.36
C SER A 202 5.51 -18.36 -3.41
N LEU A 203 5.21 -17.81 -2.22
CA LEU A 203 6.21 -17.45 -1.22
C LEU A 203 7.02 -18.66 -0.74
N LYS A 204 6.45 -19.86 -0.72
CA LYS A 204 7.14 -21.10 -0.30
C LYS A 204 8.36 -21.41 -1.18
N ALA A 205 8.28 -21.10 -2.48
CA ALA A 205 9.37 -21.29 -3.42
C ALA A 205 10.35 -20.11 -3.48
N LEU A 206 9.92 -18.91 -3.06
CA LEU A 206 10.72 -17.69 -3.14
C LEU A 206 11.55 -17.44 -1.87
N LEU A 207 11.18 -18.02 -0.74
CA LEU A 207 11.81 -17.77 0.55
C LEU A 207 12.65 -18.99 1.02
N PRO A 208 13.91 -18.79 1.43
CA PRO A 208 14.67 -17.53 1.42
C PRO A 208 15.17 -17.14 0.02
N PRO A 209 15.21 -15.83 -0.32
CA PRO A 209 15.74 -15.41 -1.61
C PRO A 209 17.26 -15.55 -1.67
N PRO A 210 17.87 -15.73 -2.87
CA PRO A 210 19.32 -15.86 -3.02
C PRO A 210 20.11 -14.71 -2.38
N GLN A 211 19.63 -13.46 -2.53
CA GLN A 211 20.27 -12.27 -1.97
C GLN A 211 20.06 -12.10 -0.45
N ARG A 212 19.30 -12.99 0.20
CA ARG A 212 19.01 -12.96 1.65
C ARG A 212 18.41 -11.64 2.14
N ARG A 213 17.72 -10.91 1.25
CA ARG A 213 16.97 -9.68 1.56
C ARG A 213 15.66 -9.69 0.81
N ALA A 214 14.55 -9.58 1.53
CA ALA A 214 13.23 -9.50 0.94
C ALA A 214 12.33 -8.53 1.69
N LEU A 215 11.45 -7.86 0.91
CA LEU A 215 10.23 -7.23 1.36
C LEU A 215 9.06 -8.00 0.75
N VAL A 216 8.10 -8.39 1.56
CA VAL A 216 6.87 -9.07 1.12
C VAL A 216 5.67 -8.23 1.53
N LEU A 217 4.87 -7.83 0.56
CA LEU A 217 3.55 -7.21 0.79
C LEU A 217 2.46 -8.27 0.64
N ILE A 218 1.57 -8.35 1.63
CA ILE A 218 0.44 -9.27 1.70
C ILE A 218 -0.83 -8.43 1.88
N ASP A 219 -1.66 -8.38 0.85
CA ASP A 219 -2.86 -7.54 0.77
C ASP A 219 -4.00 -8.26 0.03
N PRO A 220 -4.52 -9.39 0.58
CA PRO A 220 -5.67 -10.04 -0.03
C PRO A 220 -6.94 -9.19 0.10
N SER A 221 -7.97 -9.52 -0.66
CA SER A 221 -9.25 -8.79 -0.66
C SER A 221 -10.05 -8.89 0.64
N TYR A 222 -9.79 -9.91 1.45
CA TYR A 222 -10.55 -10.22 2.68
C TYR A 222 -12.08 -10.37 2.48
N GLU A 223 -12.52 -10.62 1.24
CA GLU A 223 -13.92 -10.93 0.98
C GLU A 223 -14.34 -12.20 1.70
N ILE A 224 -13.48 -13.22 1.67
CA ILE A 224 -13.72 -14.52 2.30
C ILE A 224 -12.98 -14.60 3.65
N LYS A 225 -13.67 -15.16 4.65
CA LYS A 225 -13.14 -15.30 6.02
C LYS A 225 -11.83 -16.10 6.08
N SER A 226 -11.65 -17.06 5.17
CA SER A 226 -10.44 -17.88 5.10
C SER A 226 -9.18 -17.08 4.81
N ASP A 227 -9.26 -15.87 4.23
CA ASP A 227 -8.08 -15.06 3.94
C ASP A 227 -7.33 -14.67 5.22
N TYR A 228 -8.03 -14.34 6.31
CA TYR A 228 -7.41 -14.06 7.61
C TYR A 228 -6.58 -15.23 8.14
N THR A 229 -7.09 -16.45 7.95
CA THR A 229 -6.37 -17.67 8.35
C THR A 229 -5.20 -17.94 7.43
N LYS A 230 -5.38 -17.77 6.12
CA LYS A 230 -4.30 -17.92 5.12
C LYS A 230 -3.15 -16.95 5.36
N VAL A 231 -3.45 -15.67 5.65
CA VAL A 231 -2.45 -14.67 6.00
C VAL A 231 -1.63 -15.12 7.21
N SER A 232 -2.31 -15.55 8.28
CA SER A 232 -1.62 -16.02 9.49
C SER A 232 -0.72 -17.23 9.22
N ALA A 233 -1.22 -18.22 8.46
CA ALA A 233 -0.47 -19.41 8.08
C ALA A 233 0.72 -19.07 7.16
N CYS A 234 0.51 -18.17 6.21
CA CYS A 234 1.54 -17.66 5.30
C CYS A 234 2.68 -16.98 6.08
N ILE A 235 2.38 -16.11 7.03
CA ILE A 235 3.37 -15.44 7.89
C ILE A 235 4.11 -16.48 8.75
N GLN A 236 3.40 -17.44 9.34
CA GLN A 236 4.02 -18.49 10.14
C GLN A 236 5.03 -19.32 9.33
N ASP A 237 4.67 -19.74 8.13
CA ASP A 237 5.56 -20.50 7.23
C ASP A 237 6.72 -19.62 6.73
N SER A 238 6.44 -18.37 6.35
CA SER A 238 7.45 -17.43 5.89
C SER A 238 8.51 -17.13 6.96
N LEU A 239 8.11 -16.95 8.21
CA LEU A 239 9.05 -16.75 9.32
C LEU A 239 9.93 -17.98 9.59
N LYS A 240 9.40 -19.19 9.43
CA LYS A 240 10.19 -20.44 9.52
C LYS A 240 11.24 -20.53 8.41
N ARG A 241 10.89 -20.13 7.18
CA ARG A 241 11.77 -20.17 6.01
C ARG A 241 12.79 -19.03 5.99
N PHE A 242 12.33 -17.84 6.31
CA PHE A 242 13.14 -16.62 6.19
C PHE A 242 12.77 -15.60 7.29
N ALA A 243 13.23 -15.83 8.50
CA ALA A 243 12.92 -15.05 9.69
C ALA A 243 13.43 -13.58 9.64
N THR A 244 14.32 -13.24 8.71
CA THR A 244 14.90 -11.89 8.55
C THR A 244 14.27 -11.08 7.42
N GLY A 245 13.25 -11.61 6.73
CA GLY A 245 12.47 -10.88 5.75
C GLY A 245 11.63 -9.77 6.40
N THR A 246 11.40 -8.68 5.69
CA THR A 246 10.45 -7.64 6.09
C THR A 246 9.09 -7.99 5.51
N TYR A 247 8.09 -8.21 6.37
CA TYR A 247 6.75 -8.61 5.96
C TYR A 247 5.77 -7.50 6.30
N LEU A 248 5.03 -7.01 5.30
CA LEU A 248 3.99 -6.00 5.42
C LEU A 248 2.64 -6.68 5.18
N VAL A 249 1.75 -6.61 6.15
CA VAL A 249 0.39 -7.14 6.05
C VAL A 249 -0.58 -5.99 6.19
N TRP A 250 -1.32 -5.71 5.12
CA TRP A 250 -2.47 -4.82 5.18
C TRP A 250 -3.72 -5.62 5.57
N TYR A 251 -4.66 -5.00 6.28
CA TYR A 251 -5.96 -5.60 6.58
C TYR A 251 -7.03 -4.53 6.88
N PRO A 252 -8.31 -4.80 6.57
CA PRO A 252 -9.41 -3.90 6.89
C PRO A 252 -9.79 -4.03 8.38
N LEU A 253 -10.08 -2.92 9.03
CA LEU A 253 -10.70 -2.88 10.36
C LEU A 253 -12.21 -2.78 10.19
N ILE A 254 -12.87 -3.93 10.19
CA ILE A 254 -14.32 -4.09 10.01
C ILE A 254 -14.90 -4.89 11.16
N PRO A 255 -16.22 -4.82 11.42
CA PRO A 255 -16.87 -5.54 12.53
C PRO A 255 -16.97 -7.05 12.26
N ARG A 256 -15.81 -7.71 12.08
CA ARG A 256 -15.65 -9.16 11.94
C ARG A 256 -14.66 -9.65 13.00
N PRO A 257 -14.95 -10.73 13.74
CA PRO A 257 -14.02 -11.29 14.71
C PRO A 257 -12.65 -11.59 14.10
N GLU A 258 -12.62 -12.14 12.89
CA GLU A 258 -11.39 -12.51 12.18
C GLU A 258 -10.49 -11.29 11.91
N ALA A 259 -11.09 -10.13 11.60
CA ALA A 259 -10.35 -8.88 11.39
C ALA A 259 -9.72 -8.35 12.68
N HIS A 260 -10.41 -8.51 13.82
CA HIS A 260 -9.89 -8.13 15.15
C HIS A 260 -8.84 -9.11 15.66
N ASP A 261 -8.94 -10.39 15.30
CA ASP A 261 -8.00 -11.43 15.73
C ASP A 261 -6.70 -11.43 14.98
N LEU A 262 -6.70 -11.03 13.70
CA LEU A 262 -5.50 -11.07 12.84
C LEU A 262 -4.30 -10.35 13.45
N PRO A 263 -4.37 -9.07 13.86
CA PRO A 263 -3.21 -8.37 14.43
C PRO A 263 -2.69 -9.03 15.71
N ARG A 264 -3.56 -9.60 16.54
CA ARG A 264 -3.15 -10.37 17.75
C ARG A 264 -2.37 -11.62 17.39
N ARG A 265 -2.82 -12.36 16.37
CA ARG A 265 -2.12 -13.54 15.85
C ARG A 265 -0.76 -13.16 15.27
N LEU A 266 -0.69 -12.09 14.48
CA LEU A 266 0.58 -11.61 13.90
C LEU A 266 1.58 -11.19 14.99
N LYS A 267 1.14 -10.49 16.06
CA LYS A 267 1.96 -10.18 17.23
C LYS A 267 2.50 -11.45 17.88
N THR A 268 1.66 -12.46 18.09
CA THR A 268 2.07 -13.73 18.67
C THR A 268 3.12 -14.43 17.82
N LEU A 269 2.92 -14.50 16.49
CA LEU A 269 3.86 -15.13 15.58
C LEU A 269 5.21 -14.40 15.53
N ALA A 270 5.20 -13.07 15.50
CA ALA A 270 6.43 -12.26 15.55
C ALA A 270 7.19 -12.48 16.86
N ASN A 271 6.51 -12.44 18.01
CA ASN A 271 7.12 -12.67 19.33
C ASN A 271 7.68 -14.07 19.46
N GLN A 272 6.95 -15.12 19.01
CA GLN A 272 7.43 -16.50 19.00
C GLN A 272 8.68 -16.69 18.12
N ALA A 273 8.78 -15.93 17.03
CA ALA A 273 9.95 -15.93 16.18
C ALA A 273 11.09 -15.02 16.69
N GLY A 274 10.92 -14.33 17.82
CA GLY A 274 11.88 -13.35 18.36
C GLY A 274 12.12 -12.19 17.37
N LYS A 275 11.06 -11.68 16.71
CA LYS A 275 11.17 -10.63 15.69
C LYS A 275 10.43 -9.38 16.11
N PRO A 276 11.05 -8.20 15.90
CA PRO A 276 10.38 -6.95 16.14
C PRO A 276 9.19 -6.77 15.19
N TRP A 277 8.19 -6.07 15.66
CA TRP A 277 7.02 -5.72 14.88
C TRP A 277 6.59 -4.27 15.12
N LEU A 278 5.87 -3.73 14.14
CA LEU A 278 5.22 -2.43 14.19
C LEU A 278 3.80 -2.60 13.66
N HIS A 279 2.85 -1.95 14.32
CA HIS A 279 1.44 -1.96 13.94
C HIS A 279 0.91 -0.54 13.90
N ALA A 280 0.47 -0.11 12.72
CA ALA A 280 -0.14 1.20 12.49
C ALA A 280 -1.59 1.03 12.06
N THR A 281 -2.50 1.84 12.60
CA THR A 281 -3.89 1.88 12.15
C THR A 281 -4.30 3.30 11.83
N LEU A 282 -5.23 3.45 10.89
CA LEU A 282 -5.89 4.71 10.56
C LEU A 282 -7.39 4.47 10.43
N SER A 283 -8.17 5.18 11.24
CA SER A 283 -9.62 5.31 11.13
C SER A 283 -9.97 6.72 10.70
N VAL A 284 -10.61 6.86 9.56
CA VAL A 284 -11.05 8.18 9.07
C VAL A 284 -12.38 8.61 9.69
N GLY A 285 -13.06 7.70 10.38
CA GLY A 285 -14.38 7.96 11.00
C GLY A 285 -15.53 7.86 10.00
N GLN A 286 -16.74 7.99 10.54
CA GLN A 286 -17.98 7.93 9.77
C GLN A 286 -18.44 9.34 9.41
N ARG A 287 -18.96 9.52 8.19
CA ARG A 287 -19.72 10.75 7.88
C ARG A 287 -20.94 10.80 8.80
N GLU A 288 -21.24 11.99 9.31
CA GLU A 288 -22.57 12.27 9.83
C GLU A 288 -23.50 12.37 8.62
N GLU A 289 -24.19 11.28 8.32
CA GLU A 289 -25.21 11.29 7.29
C GLU A 289 -26.35 12.17 7.78
N ALA A 290 -26.66 13.22 7.01
CA ALA A 290 -27.97 13.85 7.12
C ALA A 290 -29.01 12.73 6.89
N PRO A 291 -30.13 12.69 7.65
CA PRO A 291 -31.16 11.68 7.45
C PRO A 291 -31.68 11.79 6.01
N GLN A 292 -31.14 10.96 5.13
CA GLN A 292 -31.71 10.77 3.80
C GLN A 292 -32.97 9.94 3.98
N ALA A 293 -34.10 10.46 3.55
CA ALA A 293 -35.32 9.68 3.45
C ALA A 293 -35.03 8.52 2.49
N GLN A 294 -34.90 7.31 3.04
CA GLN A 294 -34.81 6.09 2.24
C GLN A 294 -36.10 5.94 1.43
N MET A 295 -36.01 5.99 0.12
CA MET A 295 -37.13 5.66 -0.74
C MET A 295 -37.41 4.15 -0.63
N PRO A 296 -38.69 3.71 -0.58
CA PRO A 296 -39.01 2.29 -0.60
C PRO A 296 -38.44 1.63 -1.86
N GLY A 297 -37.47 0.72 -1.68
CA GLY A 297 -36.81 0.03 -2.78
C GLY A 297 -35.31 0.27 -2.89
N ASP A 298 -34.74 1.23 -2.18
CA ASP A 298 -33.29 1.45 -2.15
C ASP A 298 -32.59 0.29 -1.40
N ALA A 299 -31.57 -0.28 -2.04
CA ALA A 299 -30.71 -1.23 -1.38
C ALA A 299 -30.02 -0.58 -0.18
N PRO A 300 -29.90 -1.28 0.98
CA PRO A 300 -29.26 -0.70 2.16
C PRO A 300 -27.85 -0.24 1.79
N HIS A 301 -27.58 1.05 1.99
CA HIS A 301 -26.26 1.63 1.77
C HIS A 301 -25.26 0.92 2.72
N ARG A 302 -24.38 0.10 2.15
CA ARG A 302 -23.32 -0.52 2.93
C ARG A 302 -22.29 0.57 3.24
N PRO A 303 -22.03 0.89 4.51
CA PRO A 303 -21.00 1.86 4.82
C PRO A 303 -19.66 1.38 4.23
N GLY A 304 -18.99 2.25 3.48
CA GLY A 304 -17.66 1.98 2.94
C GLY A 304 -16.64 1.69 4.04
N LEU A 305 -15.48 1.20 3.69
CA LEU A 305 -14.39 0.99 4.63
C LEU A 305 -14.01 2.32 5.32
N THR A 306 -13.96 2.33 6.65
CA THR A 306 -13.63 3.52 7.44
C THR A 306 -12.30 3.42 8.18
N ALA A 307 -11.74 2.22 8.30
CA ALA A 307 -10.49 2.01 9.01
C ALA A 307 -9.72 0.81 8.46
N SER A 308 -8.39 0.90 8.51
CA SER A 308 -7.49 -0.19 8.13
C SER A 308 -6.22 -0.20 8.98
N GLY A 309 -5.49 -1.30 8.91
CA GLY A 309 -4.23 -1.47 9.60
C GLY A 309 -3.11 -1.99 8.70
N MET A 310 -1.88 -1.60 9.06
CA MET A 310 -0.64 -2.15 8.53
C MET A 310 0.14 -2.80 9.65
N PHE A 311 0.41 -4.08 9.51
CA PHE A 311 1.27 -4.83 10.43
C PHE A 311 2.59 -5.14 9.74
N VAL A 312 3.70 -4.74 10.35
CA VAL A 312 5.05 -4.90 9.78
C VAL A 312 5.89 -5.77 10.71
N ILE A 313 6.42 -6.88 10.20
CA ILE A 313 7.39 -7.72 10.92
C ILE A 313 8.77 -7.39 10.37
N ASN A 314 9.77 -7.28 11.25
CA ASN A 314 11.10 -6.74 10.99
C ASN A 314 11.04 -5.32 10.38
N PRO A 315 10.33 -4.37 11.01
CA PRO A 315 10.30 -3.00 10.51
C PRO A 315 11.70 -2.39 10.51
N PRO A 316 12.05 -1.56 9.51
CA PRO A 316 13.21 -0.69 9.63
C PRO A 316 13.13 0.17 10.89
N HIS A 317 14.28 0.40 11.56
CA HIS A 317 14.31 1.23 12.77
C HIS A 317 13.81 2.67 12.54
N THR A 318 13.91 3.16 11.30
CA THR A 318 13.41 4.49 10.89
C THR A 318 11.90 4.54 10.72
N LEU A 319 11.20 3.39 10.58
CA LEU A 319 9.79 3.36 10.20
C LEU A 319 8.89 3.98 11.28
N LYS A 320 9.12 3.63 12.55
CA LYS A 320 8.29 4.15 13.66
C LYS A 320 8.31 5.68 13.75
N PRO A 321 9.47 6.35 13.82
CA PRO A 321 9.51 7.81 13.92
C PRO A 321 8.90 8.51 12.70
N VAL A 322 9.11 8.03 11.47
CA VAL A 322 8.54 8.67 10.28
C VAL A 322 7.02 8.52 10.21
N LEU A 323 6.48 7.38 10.68
CA LEU A 323 5.02 7.19 10.76
C LEU A 323 4.41 7.99 11.92
N ALA A 324 5.12 8.13 13.04
CA ALA A 324 4.67 8.97 14.16
C ALA A 324 4.46 10.44 13.73
N ALA A 325 5.27 10.94 12.80
CA ALA A 325 5.11 12.27 12.23
C ALA A 325 4.00 12.35 11.17
N ALA A 326 3.86 11.31 10.34
CA ALA A 326 2.95 11.34 9.18
C ALA A 326 1.49 11.04 9.53
N LEU A 327 1.23 10.08 10.44
CA LEU A 327 -0.14 9.63 10.76
C LEU A 327 -1.03 10.74 11.32
N PRO A 328 -0.57 11.65 12.22
CA PRO A 328 -1.39 12.77 12.66
C PRO A 328 -1.80 13.70 11.52
N GLN A 329 -0.91 13.97 10.56
CA GLN A 329 -1.22 14.80 9.39
C GLN A 329 -2.24 14.11 8.48
N LEU A 330 -2.10 12.79 8.26
CA LEU A 330 -3.11 12.01 7.53
C LEU A 330 -4.48 12.08 8.21
N LEU A 331 -4.53 11.90 9.53
CA LEU A 331 -5.76 11.97 10.30
C LEU A 331 -6.38 13.38 10.25
N GLN A 332 -5.56 14.42 10.30
CA GLN A 332 -6.03 15.81 10.18
C GLN A 332 -6.71 16.05 8.83
N VAL A 333 -6.13 15.56 7.74
CA VAL A 333 -6.66 15.78 6.39
C VAL A 333 -7.82 14.84 6.08
N LEU A 334 -7.66 13.54 6.33
CA LEU A 334 -8.60 12.50 5.88
C LEU A 334 -9.72 12.24 6.91
N GLY A 335 -9.49 12.58 8.18
CA GLY A 335 -10.44 12.34 9.26
C GLY A 335 -11.76 13.07 9.06
N ARG A 336 -12.88 12.42 9.42
CA ARG A 336 -14.24 12.93 9.30
C ARG A 336 -15.14 12.39 10.42
N GLY A 337 -16.07 13.20 10.88
CA GLY A 337 -17.09 12.81 11.85
C GLY A 337 -16.56 12.11 13.11
N ARG A 338 -17.33 11.14 13.62
CA ARG A 338 -17.02 10.38 14.85
C ARG A 338 -16.19 9.14 14.55
N GLY A 339 -15.42 8.68 15.55
CA GLY A 339 -14.63 7.44 15.46
C GLY A 339 -13.34 7.57 14.64
N LYS A 340 -12.93 8.79 14.29
CA LYS A 340 -11.61 9.03 13.67
C LYS A 340 -10.49 8.85 14.68
N GLY A 341 -9.38 8.27 14.26
CA GLY A 341 -8.23 8.04 15.12
C GLY A 341 -7.10 7.32 14.40
N GLN A 342 -5.97 7.25 15.05
CA GLN A 342 -4.82 6.50 14.57
C GLN A 342 -4.11 5.85 15.75
N THR A 343 -3.44 4.72 15.54
CA THR A 343 -2.57 4.08 16.51
C THR A 343 -1.24 3.72 15.89
N LEU A 344 -0.19 3.71 16.69
CA LEU A 344 1.15 3.27 16.30
C LEU A 344 1.81 2.54 17.44
N GLU A 345 1.88 1.21 17.35
CA GLU A 345 2.45 0.34 18.35
C GLU A 345 3.67 -0.39 17.80
N SER A 346 4.58 -0.80 18.67
CA SER A 346 5.73 -1.64 18.30
C SER A 346 6.12 -2.52 19.46
N GLY A 347 6.76 -3.66 19.17
CA GLY A 347 7.26 -4.60 20.16
C GLY A 347 8.19 -5.64 19.54
N GLY A 348 8.62 -6.64 20.35
CA GLY A 348 9.52 -7.71 19.98
C GLY A 348 10.97 -7.49 20.42
#